data_c31fb8d1e2fb34337298bf974c9ba2f7
#
_entry.id   c31fb8d1e2fb34337298bf974c9ba2f7
#
_cell.length_a   1.000
_cell.length_b   1.000
_cell.length_c   1.000
_cell.angle_alpha   90.00
_cell.angle_beta   90.00
_cell.angle_gamma   90.00
#
_symmetry.space_group_name_H-M   'P 1'
#
loop_
_entity.id
_entity.type
_entity.pdbx_description
1 polymer ?
#
loop_
_entity_poly.entity_id
_entity_poly.type
_entity_poly.pdbx_seq_one_letter_code
_entity_poly.pdbx_strand_id
1 'polypeptide(L)'
;MNAIRFLENRANPTVKICGRVDSKNAADVEEQITACLQGVTDPAVVLDAEDLEYISSAGLRVLLRLRKAHPEVRMENVSTEVYEILEMTGFTEILPVIKAYRKLSVEGCEVIGEGANGSVYRLDPDTIVKVYTDPDALPDINKERELARTAFILGIPTAIPYDVVRVGDLYGTVFELLNAKSFAELLMHDRENADHYITQLADLL
;
A
#
# COMPACT_ATOMS: atom_id res chain seq x y z
N MET A 1 20.99 5.32 -18.96
CA MET A 1 19.62 5.20 -18.43
C MET A 1 19.44 6.38 -17.49
N ASN A 2 18.43 7.23 -17.68
CA ASN A 2 18.21 8.35 -16.76
C ASN A 2 17.83 7.78 -15.37
N ALA A 3 18.58 8.16 -14.36
CA ALA A 3 18.34 7.73 -12.98
C ALA A 3 17.07 8.38 -12.38
N ILE A 4 16.53 9.42 -13.01
CA ILE A 4 15.40 10.21 -12.53
C ILE A 4 14.33 10.36 -13.61
N ARG A 5 13.05 10.27 -13.20
CA ARG A 5 11.88 10.58 -14.03
C ARG A 5 10.90 11.43 -13.24
N PHE A 6 10.42 12.52 -13.83
CA PHE A 6 9.30 13.28 -13.27
C PHE A 6 7.98 12.63 -13.71
N LEU A 7 7.08 12.39 -12.76
CA LEU A 7 5.76 11.80 -13.03
C LEU A 7 4.70 12.92 -13.04
N GLU A 8 4.23 13.24 -14.24
CA GLU A 8 3.28 14.32 -14.47
C GLU A 8 1.88 13.89 -14.02
N ASN A 9 1.03 13.68 -13.75
CA ASN A 9 -0.34 13.23 -13.40
C ASN A 9 -0.48 12.63 -11.98
N ARG A 10 0.30 13.11 -11.02
CA ARG A 10 0.13 12.77 -9.60
C ARG A 10 -0.42 13.97 -8.84
N ALA A 11 -1.16 13.71 -7.77
CA ALA A 11 -1.73 14.75 -6.90
C ALA A 11 -0.62 15.64 -6.27
N ASN A 12 0.57 15.07 -6.06
CA ASN A 12 1.76 15.77 -5.60
C ASN A 12 2.89 15.66 -6.64
N PRO A 13 3.81 16.64 -6.70
CA PRO A 13 5.01 16.55 -7.52
C PRO A 13 5.79 15.28 -7.18
N THR A 14 5.89 14.35 -8.12
CA THR A 14 6.50 13.05 -7.88
C THR A 14 7.73 12.86 -8.77
N VAL A 15 8.86 12.54 -8.13
CA VAL A 15 10.12 12.25 -8.81
C VAL A 15 10.45 10.78 -8.58
N LYS A 16 10.47 9.97 -9.65
CA LYS A 16 10.84 8.56 -9.57
C LYS A 16 12.36 8.41 -9.66
N ILE A 17 12.93 7.69 -8.68
CA ILE A 17 14.36 7.39 -8.61
C ILE A 17 14.56 5.95 -9.07
N CYS A 18 15.47 5.73 -10.04
CA CYS A 18 15.68 4.43 -10.63
C CYS A 18 17.12 3.93 -10.45
N GLY A 19 17.27 2.61 -10.27
CA GLY A 19 18.54 1.91 -10.20
C GLY A 19 19.32 2.21 -8.93
N ARG A 20 20.61 2.49 -9.06
CA ARG A 20 21.52 2.69 -7.92
C ARG A 20 21.93 4.14 -7.79
N VAL A 21 21.93 4.64 -6.55
CA VAL A 21 22.44 5.99 -6.23
C VAL A 21 23.69 5.84 -5.36
N ASP A 22 24.85 6.01 -5.96
CA ASP A 22 26.14 5.84 -5.32
C ASP A 22 27.06 7.07 -5.49
N SER A 23 28.30 6.96 -5.04
CA SER A 23 29.26 8.07 -5.08
C SER A 23 29.61 8.54 -6.51
N LYS A 24 29.33 7.72 -7.54
CA LYS A 24 29.66 8.04 -8.94
C LYS A 24 28.59 8.91 -9.59
N ASN A 25 27.32 8.75 -9.16
CA ASN A 25 26.19 9.43 -9.79
C ASN A 25 25.35 10.30 -8.86
N ALA A 26 25.63 10.33 -7.57
CA ALA A 26 24.84 11.08 -6.61
C ALA A 26 24.72 12.58 -6.95
N ALA A 27 25.78 13.20 -7.48
CA ALA A 27 25.74 14.59 -7.89
C ALA A 27 24.80 14.82 -9.08
N ASP A 28 24.89 13.95 -10.09
CA ASP A 28 24.03 14.02 -11.27
C ASP A 28 22.56 13.76 -10.92
N VAL A 29 22.30 12.83 -10.01
CA VAL A 29 20.96 12.54 -9.47
C VAL A 29 20.38 13.77 -8.76
N GLU A 30 21.18 14.45 -7.94
CA GLU A 30 20.75 15.67 -7.25
C GLU A 30 20.42 16.79 -8.23
N GLU A 31 21.25 17.01 -9.25
CA GLU A 31 21.01 18.00 -10.30
C GLU A 31 19.72 17.71 -11.06
N GLN A 32 19.50 16.44 -11.45
CA GLN A 32 18.29 16.03 -12.16
C GLN A 32 17.03 16.21 -11.29
N ILE A 33 17.06 15.83 -10.00
CA ILE A 33 15.93 16.06 -9.08
C ILE A 33 15.66 17.55 -8.94
N THR A 34 16.70 18.36 -8.75
CA THR A 34 16.58 19.81 -8.61
C THR A 34 15.98 20.44 -9.86
N ALA A 35 16.41 19.99 -11.05
CA ALA A 35 15.85 20.45 -12.31
C ALA A 35 14.39 20.07 -12.48
N CYS A 36 13.99 18.85 -12.08
CA CYS A 36 12.59 18.39 -12.09
C CYS A 36 11.70 19.21 -11.14
N LEU A 37 12.25 19.68 -10.04
CA LEU A 37 11.51 20.45 -9.02
C LEU A 37 11.60 21.96 -9.24
N GLN A 38 12.28 22.40 -10.28
CA GLN A 38 12.40 23.83 -10.60
C GLN A 38 11.03 24.43 -10.94
N GLY A 39 10.62 25.45 -10.19
CA GLY A 39 9.30 26.09 -10.35
C GLY A 39 8.14 25.35 -9.64
N VAL A 40 8.40 24.23 -9.00
CA VAL A 40 7.42 23.54 -8.14
C VAL A 40 7.28 24.31 -6.84
N THR A 41 6.07 24.82 -6.59
CA THR A 41 5.74 25.60 -5.37
C THR A 41 5.09 24.75 -4.28
N ASP A 42 4.67 23.53 -4.62
CA ASP A 42 4.06 22.61 -3.66
C ASP A 42 5.15 22.06 -2.72
N PRO A 43 4.97 22.19 -1.38
CA PRO A 43 5.93 21.68 -0.41
C PRO A 43 5.95 20.14 -0.34
N ALA A 44 4.86 19.47 -0.75
CA ALA A 44 4.66 18.03 -0.58
C ALA A 44 5.24 17.23 -1.76
N VAL A 45 6.57 17.19 -1.86
CA VAL A 45 7.28 16.42 -2.89
C VAL A 45 7.33 14.93 -2.54
N VAL A 46 7.03 14.08 -3.51
CA VAL A 46 7.14 12.62 -3.39
C VAL A 46 8.36 12.12 -4.15
N LEU A 47 9.21 11.34 -3.47
CA LEU A 47 10.28 10.56 -4.09
C LEU A 47 9.78 9.11 -4.23
N ASP A 48 9.41 8.71 -5.44
CA ASP A 48 9.01 7.32 -5.72
C ASP A 48 10.25 6.45 -5.91
N ALA A 49 10.46 5.54 -4.98
CA ALA A 49 11.62 4.64 -4.93
C ALA A 49 11.31 3.22 -5.41
N GLU A 50 10.21 3.01 -6.15
CA GLU A 50 9.82 1.68 -6.65
C GLU A 50 10.96 0.98 -7.41
N ASP A 51 11.70 1.74 -8.23
CA ASP A 51 12.80 1.22 -9.04
C ASP A 51 14.18 1.52 -8.43
N LEU A 52 14.25 2.01 -7.18
CA LEU A 52 15.51 2.24 -6.48
C LEU A 52 16.04 0.92 -5.89
N GLU A 53 17.18 0.48 -6.39
CA GLU A 53 17.80 -0.78 -6.00
C GLU A 53 18.78 -0.64 -4.83
N TYR A 54 19.42 0.53 -4.72
CA TYR A 54 20.46 0.77 -3.71
C TYR A 54 20.71 2.26 -3.51
N ILE A 55 21.01 2.64 -2.27
CA ILE A 55 21.45 3.99 -1.94
C ILE A 55 22.69 3.96 -1.06
N SER A 56 23.72 4.72 -1.43
CA SER A 56 24.94 4.87 -0.66
C SER A 56 24.89 6.08 0.28
N SER A 57 25.93 6.25 1.10
CA SER A 57 26.08 7.46 1.93
C SER A 57 26.11 8.77 1.12
N ALA A 58 26.57 8.74 -0.13
CA ALA A 58 26.50 9.89 -1.02
C ALA A 58 25.05 10.21 -1.42
N GLY A 59 24.27 9.19 -1.77
CA GLY A 59 22.83 9.31 -2.05
C GLY A 59 22.04 9.78 -0.83
N LEU A 60 22.35 9.26 0.36
CA LEU A 60 21.74 9.72 1.61
C LEU A 60 21.98 11.23 1.87
N ARG A 61 23.15 11.76 1.53
CA ARG A 61 23.41 13.20 1.60
C ARG A 61 22.56 14.01 0.61
N VAL A 62 22.25 13.46 -0.56
CA VAL A 62 21.30 14.07 -1.50
C VAL A 62 19.91 14.16 -0.86
N LEU A 63 19.39 13.07 -0.28
CA LEU A 63 18.12 13.07 0.43
C LEU A 63 18.07 14.11 1.57
N LEU A 64 19.16 14.23 2.31
CA LEU A 64 19.26 15.22 3.41
C LEU A 64 19.18 16.67 2.88
N ARG A 65 19.81 16.96 1.73
CA ARG A 65 19.73 18.29 1.12
C ARG A 65 18.33 18.57 0.56
N LEU A 66 17.73 17.58 -0.06
CA LEU A 66 16.34 17.67 -0.54
C LEU A 66 15.36 17.92 0.61
N ARG A 67 15.52 17.22 1.73
CA ARG A 67 14.69 17.44 2.94
C ARG A 67 14.82 18.86 3.49
N LYS A 68 16.02 19.45 3.42
CA LYS A 68 16.23 20.84 3.82
C LYS A 68 15.58 21.85 2.85
N ALA A 69 15.60 21.56 1.57
CA ALA A 69 15.01 22.41 0.53
C ALA A 69 13.47 22.25 0.46
N HIS A 70 12.98 21.05 0.69
CA HIS A 70 11.56 20.68 0.66
C HIS A 70 11.15 20.01 1.98
N PRO A 71 10.72 20.77 2.99
CA PRO A 71 10.43 20.26 4.33
C PRO A 71 9.34 19.17 4.41
N GLU A 72 8.47 19.07 3.43
CA GLU A 72 7.40 18.07 3.38
C GLU A 72 7.70 16.92 2.40
N VAL A 73 8.96 16.81 1.93
CA VAL A 73 9.36 15.69 1.08
C VAL A 73 9.22 14.37 1.82
N ARG A 74 8.68 13.37 1.13
CA ARG A 74 8.56 11.99 1.62
C ARG A 74 9.02 11.01 0.56
N MET A 75 9.33 9.79 0.97
CA MET A 75 9.77 8.71 0.09
C MET A 75 8.75 7.58 0.12
N GLU A 76 8.31 7.12 -1.04
CA GLU A 76 7.29 6.08 -1.18
C GLU A 76 7.81 4.90 -2.01
N ASN A 77 7.14 3.76 -1.90
CA ASN A 77 7.45 2.52 -2.63
C ASN A 77 8.89 2.02 -2.38
N VAL A 78 9.39 2.20 -1.17
CA VAL A 78 10.77 1.83 -0.82
C VAL A 78 10.87 0.33 -0.62
N SER A 79 11.78 -0.34 -1.35
CA SER A 79 12.06 -1.77 -1.18
C SER A 79 12.55 -2.08 0.24
N THR A 80 12.41 -3.32 0.68
CA THR A 80 12.85 -3.73 2.02
C THR A 80 14.34 -3.45 2.21
N GLU A 81 15.16 -3.74 1.21
CA GLU A 81 16.63 -3.57 1.24
C GLU A 81 17.02 -2.10 1.39
N VAL A 82 16.38 -1.20 0.64
CA VAL A 82 16.64 0.24 0.74
C VAL A 82 16.09 0.79 2.06
N TYR A 83 14.93 0.31 2.51
CA TYR A 83 14.35 0.72 3.79
C TYR A 83 15.28 0.37 4.97
N GLU A 84 15.87 -0.82 5.00
CA GLU A 84 16.83 -1.23 6.04
C GLU A 84 18.05 -0.30 6.07
N ILE A 85 18.55 0.14 4.91
CA ILE A 85 19.65 1.13 4.85
C ILE A 85 19.20 2.46 5.48
N LEU A 86 17.98 2.94 5.14
CA LEU A 86 17.44 4.19 5.67
C LEU A 86 17.21 4.11 7.19
N GLU A 87 16.71 2.99 7.68
CA GLU A 87 16.45 2.74 9.09
C GLU A 87 17.76 2.66 9.89
N MET A 88 18.73 1.85 9.46
CA MET A 88 20.05 1.73 10.13
C MET A 88 20.82 3.04 10.18
N THR A 89 20.58 3.94 9.23
CA THR A 89 21.24 5.24 9.16
C THR A 89 20.44 6.37 9.81
N GLY A 90 19.27 6.07 10.42
CA GLY A 90 18.40 7.03 11.09
C GLY A 90 17.62 7.94 10.14
N PHE A 91 17.60 7.65 8.83
CA PHE A 91 16.89 8.49 7.85
C PHE A 91 15.38 8.39 7.97
N THR A 92 14.84 7.30 8.49
CA THR A 92 13.38 7.13 8.75
C THR A 92 12.85 8.10 9.82
N GLU A 93 13.73 8.65 10.66
CA GLU A 93 13.39 9.69 11.64
C GLU A 93 13.44 11.11 11.04
N ILE A 94 14.20 11.28 9.95
CA ILE A 94 14.41 12.57 9.30
C ILE A 94 13.40 12.79 8.17
N LEU A 95 13.09 11.73 7.44
CA LEU A 95 12.26 11.72 6.22
C LEU A 95 11.16 10.68 6.37
N PRO A 96 9.88 11.02 6.17
CA PRO A 96 8.82 10.03 6.10
C PRO A 96 9.10 9.01 4.97
N VAL A 97 9.19 7.73 5.33
CA VAL A 97 9.51 6.63 4.41
C VAL A 97 8.40 5.59 4.45
N ILE A 98 7.79 5.31 3.30
CA ILE A 98 6.73 4.32 3.14
C ILE A 98 7.29 3.15 2.35
N LYS A 99 7.28 1.95 2.96
CA LYS A 99 7.70 0.71 2.29
C LYS A 99 6.83 0.39 1.10
N ALA A 100 7.42 -0.24 0.09
CA ALA A 100 6.67 -0.83 -1.02
C ALA A 100 5.73 -1.93 -0.50
N TYR A 101 4.52 -1.96 -1.04
CA TYR A 101 3.60 -3.07 -0.82
C TYR A 101 4.06 -4.30 -1.60
N ARG A 102 3.92 -5.48 -1.00
CA ARG A 102 4.20 -6.75 -1.66
C ARG A 102 3.34 -6.88 -2.92
N LYS A 103 3.97 -7.13 -4.06
CA LYS A 103 3.26 -7.37 -5.32
C LYS A 103 2.64 -8.77 -5.31
N LEU A 104 1.37 -8.85 -5.69
CA LEU A 104 0.60 -10.09 -5.79
C LEU A 104 -0.06 -10.16 -7.17
N SER A 105 -0.02 -11.33 -7.79
CA SER A 105 -0.81 -11.62 -8.99
C SER A 105 -2.06 -12.40 -8.62
N VAL A 106 -3.20 -12.02 -9.18
CA VAL A 106 -4.47 -12.77 -9.08
C VAL A 106 -4.81 -13.49 -10.38
N GLU A 107 -3.86 -13.56 -11.31
CA GLU A 107 -4.04 -14.29 -12.57
C GLU A 107 -4.26 -15.78 -12.30
N GLY A 108 -5.33 -16.33 -12.82
CA GLY A 108 -5.74 -17.72 -12.59
C GLY A 108 -6.39 -17.99 -11.24
N CYS A 109 -6.55 -17.00 -10.37
CA CYS A 109 -7.27 -17.17 -9.12
C CYS A 109 -8.80 -17.19 -9.35
N GLU A 110 -9.51 -17.99 -8.54
CA GLU A 110 -10.96 -18.05 -8.54
C GLU A 110 -11.53 -16.74 -7.97
N VAL A 111 -12.48 -16.12 -8.68
CA VAL A 111 -13.27 -15.01 -8.16
C VAL A 111 -14.40 -15.58 -7.31
N ILE A 112 -14.40 -15.29 -6.01
CA ILE A 112 -15.39 -15.79 -5.06
C ILE A 112 -16.40 -14.72 -4.60
N GLY A 113 -16.19 -13.48 -4.99
CA GLY A 113 -17.09 -12.37 -4.69
C GLY A 113 -16.82 -11.16 -5.55
N GLU A 114 -17.87 -10.44 -5.92
CA GLU A 114 -17.79 -9.16 -6.60
C GLU A 114 -18.74 -8.17 -5.93
N GLY A 115 -18.28 -6.95 -5.77
CA GLY A 115 -19.03 -5.86 -5.15
C GLY A 115 -18.71 -4.50 -5.75
N ALA A 116 -19.42 -3.47 -5.30
CA ALA A 116 -19.25 -2.10 -5.80
C ALA A 116 -17.82 -1.56 -5.63
N ASN A 117 -17.10 -2.01 -4.60
CA ASN A 117 -15.79 -1.48 -4.23
C ASN A 117 -14.63 -2.39 -4.61
N GLY A 118 -14.89 -3.55 -5.23
CA GLY A 118 -13.82 -4.47 -5.60
C GLY A 118 -14.26 -5.91 -5.80
N SER A 119 -13.28 -6.74 -6.12
CA SER A 119 -13.44 -8.18 -6.34
C SER A 119 -12.62 -8.97 -5.34
N VAL A 120 -13.12 -10.12 -4.95
CA VAL A 120 -12.49 -11.03 -3.98
C VAL A 120 -12.01 -12.28 -4.71
N TYR A 121 -10.71 -12.55 -4.59
CA TYR A 121 -10.06 -13.69 -5.19
C TYR A 121 -9.59 -14.68 -4.13
N ARG A 122 -9.75 -15.97 -4.39
CA ARG A 122 -9.18 -17.03 -3.55
C ARG A 122 -7.70 -17.19 -3.90
N LEU A 123 -6.81 -17.03 -2.92
CA LEU A 123 -5.37 -17.23 -3.09
C LEU A 123 -4.98 -18.70 -2.83
N ASP A 124 -5.53 -19.25 -1.76
CA ASP A 124 -5.29 -20.62 -1.31
C ASP A 124 -6.50 -21.11 -0.48
N PRO A 125 -6.48 -22.33 0.13
CA PRO A 125 -7.59 -22.84 0.93
C PRO A 125 -8.01 -21.97 2.10
N ASP A 126 -7.08 -21.16 2.66
CA ASP A 126 -7.25 -20.44 3.92
C ASP A 126 -7.20 -18.91 3.75
N THR A 127 -6.86 -18.41 2.55
CA THR A 127 -6.68 -16.97 2.33
C THR A 127 -7.35 -16.45 1.06
N ILE A 128 -7.80 -15.22 1.14
CA ILE A 128 -8.37 -14.45 0.05
C ILE A 128 -7.66 -13.10 -0.09
N VAL A 129 -7.80 -12.47 -1.26
CA VAL A 129 -7.49 -11.06 -1.45
C VAL A 129 -8.69 -10.30 -1.98
N LYS A 130 -9.08 -9.24 -1.29
CA LYS A 130 -10.04 -8.25 -1.79
C LYS A 130 -9.26 -7.16 -2.52
N VAL A 131 -9.42 -7.09 -3.84
CA VAL A 131 -8.79 -6.08 -4.70
C VAL A 131 -9.78 -4.96 -4.93
N TYR A 132 -9.38 -3.72 -4.63
CA TYR A 132 -10.25 -2.55 -4.75
C TYR A 132 -10.17 -1.97 -6.15
N THR A 133 -11.29 -1.45 -6.65
CA THR A 133 -11.37 -0.88 -8.02
C THR A 133 -10.81 0.53 -8.11
N ASP A 134 -10.74 1.26 -6.99
CA ASP A 134 -10.20 2.60 -6.92
C ASP A 134 -8.67 2.55 -6.69
N PRO A 135 -7.84 3.11 -7.59
CA PRO A 135 -6.39 3.20 -7.39
C PRO A 135 -5.99 4.01 -6.15
N ASP A 136 -6.86 4.92 -5.70
CA ASP A 136 -6.62 5.78 -4.54
C ASP A 136 -7.26 5.26 -3.25
N ALA A 137 -7.74 4.00 -3.24
CA ALA A 137 -8.42 3.37 -2.09
C ALA A 137 -7.54 3.15 -0.85
N LEU A 138 -6.23 3.38 -0.91
CA LEU A 138 -5.29 3.06 0.17
C LEU A 138 -5.67 3.65 1.55
N PRO A 139 -6.14 4.90 1.69
CA PRO A 139 -6.60 5.44 2.96
C PRO A 139 -7.79 4.66 3.54
N ASP A 140 -8.76 4.29 2.70
CA ASP A 140 -9.95 3.53 3.11
C ASP A 140 -9.59 2.09 3.47
N ILE A 141 -8.68 1.47 2.73
CA ILE A 141 -8.10 0.15 3.03
C ILE A 141 -7.46 0.13 4.42
N ASN A 142 -6.62 1.11 4.73
CA ASN A 142 -5.97 1.19 6.03
C ASN A 142 -6.98 1.38 7.16
N LYS A 143 -8.01 2.20 6.95
CA LYS A 143 -9.10 2.38 7.92
C LYS A 143 -9.91 1.09 8.13
N GLU A 144 -10.25 0.37 7.05
CA GLU A 144 -10.96 -0.92 7.13
C GLU A 144 -10.13 -1.94 7.91
N ARG A 145 -8.82 -2.01 7.68
CA ARG A 145 -7.90 -2.90 8.42
C ARG A 145 -7.84 -2.59 9.91
N GLU A 146 -7.72 -1.33 10.27
CA GLU A 146 -7.67 -0.92 11.69
C GLU A 146 -9.00 -1.22 12.40
N LEU A 147 -10.13 -1.05 11.73
CA LEU A 147 -11.44 -1.43 12.26
C LEU A 147 -11.55 -2.94 12.44
N ALA A 148 -11.17 -3.75 11.45
CA ALA A 148 -11.19 -5.21 11.54
C ALA A 148 -10.25 -5.71 12.65
N ARG A 149 -9.05 -5.12 12.77
CA ARG A 149 -8.11 -5.44 13.84
C ARG A 149 -8.69 -5.12 15.24
N THR A 150 -9.32 -3.96 15.35
CA THR A 150 -9.98 -3.55 16.60
C THR A 150 -11.12 -4.48 16.96
N ALA A 151 -11.97 -4.85 16.00
CA ALA A 151 -13.06 -5.80 16.18
C ALA A 151 -12.53 -7.16 16.67
N PHE A 152 -11.46 -7.66 16.05
CA PHE A 152 -10.82 -8.91 16.45
C PHE A 152 -10.30 -8.86 17.89
N ILE A 153 -9.62 -7.78 18.29
CA ILE A 153 -9.09 -7.58 19.65
C ILE A 153 -10.25 -7.54 20.68
N LEU A 154 -11.39 -6.99 20.29
CA LEU A 154 -12.59 -6.95 21.14
C LEU A 154 -13.35 -8.28 21.18
N GLY A 155 -12.87 -9.32 20.49
CA GLY A 155 -13.49 -10.64 20.44
C GLY A 155 -14.68 -10.74 19.49
N ILE A 156 -14.89 -9.77 18.62
CA ILE A 156 -15.93 -9.81 17.59
C ILE A 156 -15.46 -10.75 16.47
N PRO A 157 -16.24 -11.79 16.11
CA PRO A 157 -15.89 -12.70 15.02
C PRO A 157 -15.76 -11.92 13.69
N THR A 158 -14.56 -11.83 13.18
CA THR A 158 -14.28 -11.15 11.90
C THR A 158 -13.08 -11.81 11.21
N ALA A 159 -12.99 -11.71 9.89
CA ALA A 159 -11.83 -12.16 9.15
C ALA A 159 -10.60 -11.33 9.53
N ILE A 160 -9.48 -12.02 9.75
CA ILE A 160 -8.21 -11.38 10.13
C ILE A 160 -7.58 -10.74 8.89
N PRO A 161 -7.33 -9.41 8.89
CA PRO A 161 -6.57 -8.77 7.83
C PRO A 161 -5.07 -9.01 8.03
N TYR A 162 -4.44 -9.74 7.12
CA TYR A 162 -3.02 -10.08 7.20
C TYR A 162 -2.11 -8.98 6.64
N ASP A 163 -2.38 -8.56 5.39
CA ASP A 163 -1.44 -7.71 4.65
C ASP A 163 -2.17 -6.82 3.63
N VAL A 164 -1.58 -5.67 3.30
CA VAL A 164 -1.96 -4.87 2.13
C VAL A 164 -0.97 -5.16 1.02
N VAL A 165 -1.48 -5.42 -0.17
CA VAL A 165 -0.70 -5.83 -1.34
C VAL A 165 -0.99 -4.93 -2.54
N ARG A 166 -0.05 -4.92 -3.49
CA ARG A 166 -0.22 -4.31 -4.80
C ARG A 166 -0.61 -5.37 -5.81
N VAL A 167 -1.73 -5.16 -6.52
CA VAL A 167 -2.23 -6.06 -7.56
C VAL A 167 -2.32 -5.25 -8.87
N GLY A 168 -1.29 -5.33 -9.71
CA GLY A 168 -1.12 -4.43 -10.84
C GLY A 168 -1.05 -2.97 -10.37
N ASP A 169 -1.93 -2.12 -10.87
CA ASP A 169 -2.02 -0.70 -10.48
C ASP A 169 -3.00 -0.46 -9.32
N LEU A 170 -3.62 -1.50 -8.80
CA LEU A 170 -4.59 -1.46 -7.71
C LEU A 170 -3.98 -1.93 -6.39
N TYR A 171 -4.71 -1.70 -5.30
CA TYR A 171 -4.39 -2.24 -3.99
C TYR A 171 -5.37 -3.33 -3.59
N GLY A 172 -4.91 -4.27 -2.77
CA GLY A 172 -5.73 -5.31 -2.19
C GLY A 172 -5.39 -5.54 -0.73
N THR A 173 -6.33 -6.11 0.02
CA THR A 173 -6.10 -6.61 1.37
C THR A 173 -6.24 -8.12 1.38
N VAL A 174 -5.23 -8.79 1.91
CA VAL A 174 -5.25 -10.24 2.14
C VAL A 174 -5.95 -10.50 3.48
N PHE A 175 -6.95 -11.37 3.44
CA PHE A 175 -7.72 -11.77 4.62
C PHE A 175 -7.70 -13.29 4.79
N GLU A 176 -8.01 -13.72 6.01
CA GLU A 176 -8.44 -15.09 6.29
C GLU A 176 -9.69 -15.43 5.50
N LEU A 177 -9.72 -16.61 4.87
CA LEU A 177 -10.94 -17.16 4.28
C LEU A 177 -11.79 -17.79 5.36
N LEU A 178 -12.89 -17.16 5.73
CA LEU A 178 -13.86 -17.75 6.61
C LEU A 178 -14.72 -18.77 5.86
N ASN A 179 -14.76 -20.01 6.34
CA ASN A 179 -15.69 -21.01 5.84
C ASN A 179 -17.10 -20.76 6.43
N ALA A 180 -17.74 -19.73 5.91
CA ALA A 180 -19.03 -19.24 6.39
C ALA A 180 -19.98 -19.01 5.22
N LYS A 181 -21.29 -19.02 5.51
CA LYS A 181 -22.33 -18.59 4.57
C LYS A 181 -22.87 -17.26 5.03
N SER A 182 -23.20 -16.39 4.07
CA SER A 182 -23.86 -15.14 4.40
C SER A 182 -25.27 -15.37 4.96
N PHE A 183 -25.72 -14.50 5.87
CA PHE A 183 -27.12 -14.55 6.34
C PHE A 183 -28.11 -14.45 5.19
N ALA A 184 -27.79 -13.72 4.12
CA ALA A 184 -28.62 -13.63 2.92
C ALA A 184 -28.77 -15.00 2.24
N GLU A 185 -27.67 -15.75 2.09
CA GLU A 185 -27.70 -17.11 1.54
C GLU A 185 -28.49 -18.07 2.42
N LEU A 186 -28.28 -18.02 3.74
CA LEU A 186 -29.02 -18.84 4.71
C LEU A 186 -30.51 -18.57 4.63
N LEU A 187 -30.93 -17.30 4.63
CA LEU A 187 -32.33 -16.90 4.55
C LEU A 187 -32.99 -17.28 3.21
N MET A 188 -32.21 -17.30 2.10
CA MET A 188 -32.74 -17.72 0.80
C MET A 188 -32.91 -19.23 0.66
N HIS A 189 -31.97 -20.01 1.22
CA HIS A 189 -31.92 -21.46 1.02
C HIS A 189 -32.57 -22.28 2.13
N ASP A 190 -32.71 -21.70 3.32
CA ASP A 190 -33.27 -22.36 4.50
C ASP A 190 -34.27 -21.43 5.23
N ARG A 191 -35.41 -21.23 4.56
CA ARG A 191 -36.47 -20.36 5.06
C ARG A 191 -37.16 -20.87 6.33
N GLU A 192 -37.10 -22.16 6.58
CA GLU A 192 -37.71 -22.75 7.76
C GLU A 192 -37.02 -22.34 9.05
N ASN A 193 -35.72 -22.03 8.97
CA ASN A 193 -34.91 -21.56 10.07
C ASN A 193 -34.68 -20.03 10.06
N ALA A 194 -35.44 -19.26 9.27
CA ALA A 194 -35.25 -17.81 9.13
C ALA A 194 -35.28 -17.05 10.45
N ASP A 195 -36.23 -17.38 11.35
CA ASP A 195 -36.34 -16.74 12.66
C ASP A 195 -35.10 -16.97 13.53
N HIS A 196 -34.50 -18.16 13.44
CA HIS A 196 -33.26 -18.48 14.13
C HIS A 196 -32.10 -17.62 13.62
N TYR A 197 -31.94 -17.48 12.30
CA TYR A 197 -30.88 -16.66 11.70
C TYR A 197 -31.07 -15.18 12.01
N ILE A 198 -32.32 -14.69 11.99
CA ILE A 198 -32.63 -13.29 12.36
C ILE A 198 -32.29 -13.04 13.83
N THR A 199 -32.59 -14.00 14.71
CA THR A 199 -32.23 -13.89 16.13
C THR A 199 -30.72 -13.83 16.32
N GLN A 200 -29.97 -14.73 15.67
CA GLN A 200 -28.49 -14.69 15.72
C GLN A 200 -27.91 -13.36 15.20
N LEU A 201 -28.49 -12.81 14.12
CA LEU A 201 -28.05 -11.52 13.59
C LEU A 201 -28.34 -10.38 14.58
N ALA A 202 -29.50 -10.42 15.26
CA ALA A 202 -29.85 -9.44 16.27
C ALA A 202 -28.96 -9.51 17.52
N ASP A 203 -28.51 -10.70 17.90
CA ASP A 203 -27.59 -10.90 19.04
C ASP A 203 -26.16 -10.39 18.76
N LEU A 204 -25.80 -10.19 17.48
CA LEU A 204 -24.51 -9.65 17.05
C LEU A 204 -24.47 -8.12 16.98
N LEU A 205 -25.64 -7.46 16.99
CA LEU A 205 -25.79 -5.99 16.86
C LEU A 205 -25.97 -5.33 18.23
#